data_d0206f145eabaa34cad77260abdd4d07
#
_entry.id   d0206f145eabaa34cad77260abdd4d07
#
_cell.length_a   1.000
_cell.length_b   1.000
_cell.length_c   1.000
_cell.angle_alpha   90.00
_cell.angle_beta   90.00
_cell.angle_gamma   90.00
#
_symmetry.space_group_name_H-M   'P 1'
#
loop_
_entity.id
_entity.type
_entity.pdbx_description
1 polymer ?
#
loop_
_entity_poly.entity_id
_entity_poly.type
_entity_poly.pdbx_seq_one_letter_code
_entity_poly.pdbx_strand_id
1 'polypeptide(L)'
;MTVSRDMTTLESNVFSQILSGTCEEPIPAQKIRGRYGMSKRQLENVVESLRVNFRIPIVAKKFNPNGYYIPRNEEERSEGLAPYKRQILTEQKNLSIIQSIDLEDFWNNKKAL
;
A
#
# COMPACT_ATOMS: atom_id res chain seq x y z
N MET A 1 17.57 -8.48 3.87
CA MET A 1 18.35 -7.68 4.83
C MET A 1 17.60 -7.61 6.16
N THR A 2 18.30 -7.84 7.25
CA THR A 2 17.71 -7.75 8.58
C THR A 2 18.06 -6.39 9.21
N VAL A 3 17.14 -5.88 10.00
CA VAL A 3 17.34 -4.64 10.73
C VAL A 3 18.08 -4.97 12.04
N SER A 4 18.90 -4.02 12.52
CA SER A 4 19.73 -4.24 13.69
C SER A 4 19.02 -3.94 15.01
N ARG A 5 17.76 -3.57 14.99
CA ARG A 5 16.98 -3.27 16.19
C ARG A 5 15.77 -4.19 16.32
N ASP A 6 15.28 -4.32 17.52
CA ASP A 6 14.01 -5.01 17.77
C ASP A 6 12.84 -4.12 17.39
N MET A 7 11.68 -4.75 17.23
CA MET A 7 10.45 -4.01 17.04
C MET A 7 10.13 -3.17 18.28
N THR A 8 9.60 -1.98 18.03
CA THR A 8 9.00 -1.22 19.14
C THR A 8 7.74 -1.93 19.61
N THR A 9 7.26 -1.56 20.81
CA THR A 9 6.01 -2.11 21.33
C THR A 9 4.86 -1.87 20.35
N LEU A 10 4.79 -0.68 19.79
CA LEU A 10 3.72 -0.34 18.83
C LEU A 10 3.84 -1.18 17.56
N GLU A 11 5.03 -1.32 17.01
CA GLU A 11 5.24 -2.18 15.83
C GLU A 11 4.83 -3.62 16.11
N SER A 12 5.20 -4.15 17.26
CA SER A 12 4.85 -5.51 17.65
C SER A 12 3.34 -5.69 17.79
N ASN A 13 2.68 -4.70 18.39
CA ASN A 13 1.22 -4.74 18.58
C ASN A 13 0.50 -4.70 17.24
N VAL A 14 0.91 -3.83 16.35
CA VAL A 14 0.31 -3.72 15.01
C VAL A 14 0.56 -5.01 14.21
N PHE A 15 1.76 -5.53 14.28
CA PHE A 15 2.10 -6.79 13.60
C PHE A 15 1.22 -7.95 14.10
N SER A 16 1.07 -8.08 15.41
CA SER A 16 0.22 -9.13 15.99
C SER A 16 -1.22 -9.02 15.50
N GLN A 17 -1.73 -7.80 15.40
CA GLN A 17 -3.08 -7.57 14.92
C GLN A 17 -3.22 -7.99 13.46
N ILE A 18 -2.26 -7.61 12.62
CA ILE A 18 -2.29 -7.94 11.19
C ILE A 18 -2.13 -9.45 10.96
N LEU A 19 -1.33 -10.12 11.80
CA LEU A 19 -1.14 -11.57 11.71
C LEU A 19 -2.43 -12.36 11.78
N SER A 20 -3.44 -11.83 12.47
CA SER A 20 -4.72 -12.51 12.61
C SER A 20 -5.61 -12.34 11.38
N GLY A 21 -5.23 -11.47 10.43
CA GLY A 21 -5.99 -11.26 9.20
C GLY A 21 -5.67 -12.26 8.13
N THR A 22 -6.62 -12.44 7.21
CA THR A 22 -6.46 -13.30 6.04
C THR A 22 -6.88 -12.55 4.79
N CYS A 23 -6.60 -13.13 3.63
CA CYS A 23 -7.04 -12.55 2.36
C CYS A 23 -8.55 -12.38 2.31
N GLU A 24 -9.31 -13.34 2.88
CA GLU A 24 -10.77 -13.28 2.92
C GLU A 24 -11.28 -12.34 4.02
N GLU A 25 -10.55 -12.26 5.12
CA GLU A 25 -10.92 -11.42 6.26
C GLU A 25 -9.72 -10.58 6.72
N PRO A 26 -9.34 -9.57 5.92
CA PRO A 26 -8.24 -8.70 6.32
C PRO A 26 -8.64 -7.82 7.51
N ILE A 27 -7.65 -7.32 8.23
CA ILE A 27 -7.90 -6.48 9.40
C ILE A 27 -8.09 -5.04 8.94
N PRO A 28 -9.26 -4.44 9.16
CA PRO A 28 -9.49 -3.05 8.75
C PRO A 28 -8.55 -2.08 9.46
N ALA A 29 -8.08 -1.08 8.73
CA ALA A 29 -7.20 -0.07 9.29
C ALA A 29 -7.83 0.63 10.49
N GLN A 30 -9.12 0.92 10.43
CA GLN A 30 -9.84 1.58 11.52
C GLN A 30 -9.83 0.78 12.81
N LYS A 31 -9.87 -0.54 12.71
CA LYS A 31 -9.83 -1.40 13.90
C LYS A 31 -8.49 -1.28 14.61
N ILE A 32 -7.40 -1.26 13.86
CA ILE A 32 -6.06 -1.11 14.42
C ILE A 32 -5.89 0.29 15.01
N ARG A 33 -6.28 1.30 14.24
CA ARG A 33 -6.19 2.70 14.68
C ARG A 33 -6.97 2.95 15.96
N GLY A 34 -8.18 2.44 16.01
CA GLY A 34 -9.04 2.61 17.19
C GLY A 34 -8.47 1.93 18.42
N ARG A 35 -7.87 0.75 18.25
CA ARG A 35 -7.31 0.00 19.38
C ARG A 35 -6.08 0.68 20.00
N TYR A 36 -5.23 1.29 19.16
CA TYR A 36 -3.96 1.86 19.64
C TYR A 36 -3.90 3.38 19.58
N GLY A 37 -5.03 4.03 19.32
CA GLY A 37 -5.08 5.49 19.30
C GLY A 37 -4.21 6.13 18.23
N MET A 38 -4.19 5.56 17.02
CA MET A 38 -3.30 6.00 15.96
C MET A 38 -4.03 6.82 14.91
N SER A 39 -3.33 7.82 14.35
CA SER A 39 -3.77 8.48 13.14
C SER A 39 -3.53 7.55 11.94
N LYS A 40 -4.17 7.87 10.81
CA LYS A 40 -3.94 7.14 9.56
C LYS A 40 -2.47 7.16 9.18
N ARG A 41 -1.82 8.33 9.29
CA ARG A 41 -0.41 8.47 8.93
C ARG A 41 0.50 7.65 9.84
N GLN A 42 0.21 7.64 11.13
CA GLN A 42 0.99 6.83 12.07
C GLN A 42 0.91 5.35 11.73
N LEU A 43 -0.28 4.85 11.42
CA LEU A 43 -0.45 3.46 11.03
C LEU A 43 0.30 3.15 9.74
N GLU A 44 0.18 4.02 8.74
CA GLU A 44 0.90 3.84 7.48
C GLU A 44 2.41 3.80 7.69
N ASN A 45 2.94 4.65 8.56
CA ASN A 45 4.36 4.66 8.89
C ASN A 45 4.79 3.37 9.58
N VAL A 46 3.98 2.86 10.50
CA VAL A 46 4.28 1.60 11.18
C VAL A 46 4.28 0.43 10.20
N VAL A 47 3.27 0.37 9.33
CA VAL A 47 3.17 -0.68 8.31
C VAL A 47 4.38 -0.62 7.36
N GLU A 48 4.77 0.58 6.95
CA GLU A 48 5.95 0.73 6.10
C GLU A 48 7.22 0.23 6.80
N SER A 49 7.39 0.55 8.07
CA SER A 49 8.51 0.06 8.85
C SER A 49 8.52 -1.47 8.93
N LEU A 50 7.36 -2.08 9.17
CA LEU A 50 7.25 -3.54 9.20
C LEU A 50 7.64 -4.18 7.87
N ARG A 51 7.28 -3.54 6.75
CA ARG A 51 7.66 -4.04 5.42
C ARG A 51 9.14 -3.86 5.14
N VAL A 52 9.66 -2.67 5.35
CA VAL A 52 11.01 -2.28 4.92
C VAL A 52 12.07 -2.79 5.89
N ASN A 53 11.84 -2.57 7.19
CA ASN A 53 12.85 -2.89 8.20
C ASN A 53 12.79 -4.36 8.64
N PHE A 54 11.60 -4.94 8.69
CA PHE A 54 11.41 -6.30 9.18
C PHE A 54 11.02 -7.30 8.10
N ARG A 55 10.90 -6.85 6.86
CA ARG A 55 10.65 -7.68 5.68
C ARG A 55 9.38 -8.52 5.80
N ILE A 56 8.35 -7.97 6.40
CA ILE A 56 7.06 -8.62 6.55
C ILE A 56 6.21 -8.30 5.32
N PRO A 57 5.69 -9.31 4.60
CA PRO A 57 4.95 -9.09 3.35
C PRO A 57 3.50 -8.70 3.61
N ILE A 58 3.28 -7.53 4.19
CA ILE A 58 1.95 -7.03 4.49
C ILE A 58 1.30 -6.49 3.22
N VAL A 59 0.12 -7.00 2.90
CA VAL A 59 -0.70 -6.52 1.79
C VAL A 59 -1.85 -5.68 2.34
N ALA A 60 -2.07 -4.52 1.74
CA ALA A 60 -3.24 -3.69 2.04
C ALA A 60 -4.26 -3.93 0.93
N LYS A 61 -5.31 -4.69 1.23
CA LYS A 61 -6.33 -5.03 0.25
C LYS A 61 -7.19 -3.80 -0.03
N LYS A 62 -7.25 -3.42 -1.31
CA LYS A 62 -7.91 -2.18 -1.73
C LYS A 62 -9.42 -2.25 -1.80
N PHE A 63 -9.96 -3.41 -2.18
CA PHE A 63 -11.38 -3.58 -2.43
C PHE A 63 -12.03 -4.38 -1.32
N ASN A 64 -13.32 -4.21 -1.18
CA ASN A 64 -14.10 -4.82 -0.11
C ASN A 64 -13.99 -6.36 -0.11
N PRO A 65 -13.71 -7.00 1.01
CA PRO A 65 -13.38 -6.37 2.29
C PRO A 65 -11.95 -5.83 2.30
N ASN A 66 -11.80 -4.54 2.59
CA ASN A 66 -10.47 -3.92 2.60
C ASN A 66 -9.82 -4.04 3.98
N GLY A 67 -8.49 -3.97 3.99
CA GLY A 67 -7.72 -4.09 5.21
C GLY A 67 -6.37 -4.72 4.96
N TYR A 68 -5.65 -5.01 6.06
CA TYR A 68 -4.32 -5.58 6.01
C TYR A 68 -4.34 -7.07 6.26
N TYR A 69 -3.48 -7.80 5.55
CA TYR A 69 -3.27 -9.21 5.81
C TYR A 69 -1.87 -9.61 5.36
N ILE A 70 -1.43 -10.79 5.78
CA ILE A 70 -0.18 -11.38 5.32
C ILE A 70 -0.54 -12.59 4.46
N PRO A 71 -0.18 -12.60 3.16
CA PRO A 71 -0.52 -13.71 2.29
C PRO A 71 0.18 -14.99 2.72
N ARG A 72 -0.51 -16.11 2.59
CA ARG A 72 0.00 -17.43 2.97
C ARG A 72 0.68 -18.15 1.81
N ASN A 73 0.44 -17.69 0.58
CA ASN A 73 0.98 -18.29 -0.62
C ASN A 73 1.06 -17.25 -1.73
N GLU A 74 1.68 -17.62 -2.84
CA GLU A 74 1.88 -16.71 -3.97
C GLU A 74 0.57 -16.27 -4.62
N GLU A 75 -0.44 -17.14 -4.62
CA GLU A 75 -1.73 -16.81 -5.19
C GLU A 75 -2.39 -15.68 -4.42
N GLU A 76 -2.40 -15.75 -3.10
CA GLU A 76 -2.96 -14.69 -2.26
C GLU A 76 -2.17 -13.38 -2.40
N ARG A 77 -0.85 -13.49 -2.51
CA ARG A 77 0.00 -12.31 -2.70
C ARG A 77 -0.28 -11.65 -4.04
N SER A 78 -0.34 -12.41 -5.11
CA SER A 78 -0.62 -11.91 -6.45
C SER A 78 -1.99 -11.26 -6.54
N GLU A 79 -2.99 -11.86 -5.93
CA GLU A 79 -4.35 -11.31 -5.89
C GLU A 79 -4.36 -9.94 -5.23
N GLY A 80 -3.71 -9.83 -4.07
CA GLY A 80 -3.69 -8.57 -3.33
C GLY A 80 -2.88 -7.47 -4.01
N LEU A 81 -1.86 -7.83 -4.78
CA LEU A 81 -0.99 -6.84 -5.44
C LEU A 81 -1.47 -6.45 -6.83
N ALA A 82 -2.39 -7.19 -7.43
CA ALA A 82 -2.84 -6.91 -8.80
C ALA A 82 -3.40 -5.49 -9.00
N PRO A 83 -4.24 -4.95 -8.10
CA PRO A 83 -4.72 -3.58 -8.27
C PRO A 83 -3.59 -2.54 -8.23
N TYR A 84 -2.60 -2.75 -7.39
CA TYR A 84 -1.45 -1.85 -7.30
C TYR A 84 -0.60 -1.88 -8.55
N LYS A 85 -0.37 -3.07 -9.10
CA LYS A 85 0.38 -3.21 -10.34
C LYS A 85 -0.32 -2.50 -11.49
N ARG A 86 -1.64 -2.65 -11.59
CA ARG A 86 -2.42 -1.96 -12.62
C ARG A 86 -2.34 -0.45 -12.47
N GLN A 87 -2.44 0.05 -11.24
CA GLN A 87 -2.35 1.47 -10.96
C GLN A 87 -0.99 2.04 -11.36
N ILE A 88 0.08 1.34 -10.99
CA ILE A 88 1.43 1.76 -11.35
C ILE A 88 1.61 1.83 -12.86
N LEU A 89 1.14 0.82 -13.59
CA LEU A 89 1.23 0.80 -15.06
C LEU A 89 0.44 1.95 -15.69
N THR A 90 -0.74 2.23 -15.15
CA THR A 90 -1.55 3.36 -15.63
C THR A 90 -0.85 4.69 -15.37
N GLU A 91 -0.27 4.85 -14.20
CA GLU A 91 0.45 6.06 -13.82
C GLU A 91 1.69 6.26 -14.69
N GLN A 92 2.42 5.18 -14.97
CA GLN A 92 3.58 5.24 -15.86
C GLN A 92 3.18 5.65 -17.28
N LYS A 93 2.08 5.11 -17.78
CA LYS A 93 1.53 5.48 -19.09
C LYS A 93 1.17 6.96 -19.13
N ASN A 94 0.44 7.43 -18.11
CA ASN A 94 0.02 8.83 -18.07
C ASN A 94 1.24 9.76 -17.97
N LEU A 95 2.21 9.40 -17.14
CA LEU A 95 3.45 10.17 -17.02
C LEU A 95 4.15 10.28 -18.38
N SER A 96 4.28 9.18 -19.08
CA SER A 96 4.91 9.14 -20.40
C SER A 96 4.18 10.03 -21.40
N ILE A 97 2.85 9.97 -21.42
CA ILE A 97 2.04 10.81 -22.32
C ILE A 97 2.24 12.27 -22.00
N ILE A 98 2.12 12.65 -20.74
CA ILE A 98 2.27 14.05 -20.32
C ILE A 98 3.65 14.59 -20.67
N GLN A 99 4.68 13.80 -20.45
CA GLN A 99 6.05 14.20 -20.76
C GLN A 99 6.32 14.32 -22.26
N SER A 100 5.59 13.57 -23.08
CA SER A 100 5.81 13.55 -24.51
C SER A 100 5.08 14.67 -25.26
N ILE A 101 4.15 15.34 -24.62
CA ILE A 101 3.36 16.40 -25.25
C ILE A 101 4.21 17.67 -25.37
N ASP A 102 4.30 18.21 -26.57
CA ASP A 102 4.97 19.48 -26.83
C ASP A 102 4.09 20.62 -26.33
N LEU A 103 4.55 21.30 -25.28
CA LEU A 103 3.77 22.37 -24.66
C LEU A 103 3.56 23.56 -25.60
N GLU A 104 4.58 23.91 -26.38
CA GLU A 104 4.45 25.02 -27.33
C GLU A 104 3.39 24.71 -28.39
N ASP A 105 3.42 23.52 -28.96
CA ASP A 105 2.42 23.07 -29.92
C ASP A 105 1.03 23.08 -29.31
N PHE A 106 0.89 22.57 -28.09
CA PHE A 106 -0.40 22.54 -27.43
C PHE A 106 -0.98 23.95 -27.30
N TRP A 107 -0.18 24.89 -26.78
CA TRP A 107 -0.66 26.25 -26.53
C TRP A 107 -0.92 27.02 -27.83
N ASN A 108 -0.15 26.75 -28.88
CA ASN A 108 -0.37 27.38 -30.17
C ASN A 108 -1.67 26.91 -30.83
N ASN A 109 -2.12 25.69 -30.54
CA ASN A 109 -3.31 25.08 -31.15
C ASN A 109 -4.50 25.05 -30.23
N LYS A 110 -4.41 25.59 -29.02
CA LYS A 110 -5.53 25.50 -28.05
C LYS A 110 -6.81 26.16 -28.54
N LYS A 111 -6.73 27.11 -29.47
CA LYS A 111 -7.91 27.77 -30.03
C LYS A 111 -8.77 26.82 -30.86
N ALA A 112 -8.21 25.68 -31.26
CA ALA A 112 -8.95 24.67 -32.02
C ALA A 112 -9.84 23.83 -31.11
N LEU A 113 -9.65 23.92 -29.82
CA LEU A 113 -10.46 23.20 -28.85
C LEU A 113 -11.76 23.99 -28.54
#